data_813c7342330cd301dd100b32c4c223ad
#
_entry.id   813c7342330cd301dd100b32c4c223ad
#
_cell.length_a   1.000
_cell.length_b   1.000
_cell.length_c   1.000
_cell.angle_alpha   90.00
_cell.angle_beta   90.00
_cell.angle_gamma   90.00
#
_symmetry.space_group_name_H-M   'P 1'
#
loop_
_entity.id
_entity.type
_entity.pdbx_description
1 polymer ?
#
loop_
_entity_poly.entity_id
_entity_poly.type
_entity_poly.pdbx_seq_one_letter_code
_entity_poly.pdbx_strand_id
1 'polypeptide(L)'
;MYTAMQMNFHRKLPIPQEVKKEYPLTESMKQVKAERDESIKAVFDGSSDKFILVIGPCSADHSEPVLEYISRLKKLEEKVSDKIVIIPRIYTNKPRTTGQGYKGMLHQPDPDAKPDMYKGIVAIRELHLAALRDYGFSCADEMLYPENYRYLSDLLSYVAVGARSVENQQHRLTASGIEVPVGMKNPTGGDLGVMINSIVAAQSSHTFIYRGWEVTTEGNPYSHAILRGYIDYAGRNVSNYHYEDLLRVEELYEKSNLTNPSVIVDTNHNNSGKQYLEQIRIAKDIVYSRNQNKDIKRLVKGLMIESYLEDGAQGVHEHVFGKSITDPCLGWEKTEQLILDIADKL
;
A
#
# COMPACT_ATOMS: atom_id res chain seq x y z
N MET A 1 -31.19 19.39 -14.41
CA MET A 1 -29.89 20.04 -14.72
C MET A 1 -29.34 20.53 -13.38
N TYR A 2 -28.16 20.08 -12.95
CA TYR A 2 -27.59 20.44 -11.65
C TYR A 2 -26.99 21.84 -11.74
N THR A 3 -27.71 22.83 -11.22
CA THR A 3 -27.33 24.24 -11.31
C THR A 3 -26.41 24.72 -10.16
N ALA A 4 -26.04 23.84 -9.20
CA ALA A 4 -25.29 24.20 -8.01
C ALA A 4 -23.78 23.86 -8.07
N MET A 5 -23.27 23.25 -9.14
CA MET A 5 -21.88 22.85 -9.28
C MET A 5 -21.28 23.35 -10.59
N GLN A 6 -20.06 23.90 -10.51
CA GLN A 6 -19.26 24.27 -11.71
C GLN A 6 -18.42 23.05 -12.15
N MET A 7 -19.08 21.97 -12.57
CA MET A 7 -18.45 20.74 -13.06
C MET A 7 -18.88 20.46 -14.48
N ASN A 8 -17.93 20.14 -15.35
CA ASN A 8 -18.19 19.68 -16.70
C ASN A 8 -18.23 18.15 -16.73
N PHE A 9 -19.39 17.59 -17.03
CA PHE A 9 -19.56 16.14 -17.19
C PHE A 9 -19.18 15.75 -18.62
N HIS A 10 -18.01 15.11 -18.80
CA HIS A 10 -17.48 14.75 -20.12
C HIS A 10 -18.08 13.46 -20.65
N ARG A 11 -18.05 12.40 -19.84
CA ARG A 11 -18.59 11.07 -20.18
C ARG A 11 -18.93 10.27 -18.92
N LYS A 12 -19.84 9.33 -19.05
CA LYS A 12 -20.10 8.33 -18.03
C LYS A 12 -19.00 7.25 -18.09
N LEU A 13 -18.39 6.95 -16.96
CA LEU A 13 -17.45 5.84 -16.85
C LEU A 13 -18.20 4.52 -16.57
N PRO A 14 -17.66 3.36 -16.97
CA PRO A 14 -18.24 2.08 -16.61
C PRO A 14 -18.27 1.90 -15.09
N ILE A 15 -19.27 1.24 -14.59
CA ILE A 15 -19.32 0.88 -13.17
C ILE A 15 -18.38 -0.31 -12.90
N PRO A 16 -17.88 -0.48 -11.66
CA PRO A 16 -16.94 -1.58 -11.34
C PRO A 16 -17.44 -2.98 -11.73
N GLN A 17 -18.73 -3.24 -11.62
CA GLN A 17 -19.32 -4.53 -12.02
C GLN A 17 -19.21 -4.80 -13.54
N GLU A 18 -19.35 -3.77 -14.39
CA GLU A 18 -19.17 -3.90 -15.83
C GLU A 18 -17.70 -4.22 -16.17
N VAL A 19 -16.76 -3.50 -15.56
CA VAL A 19 -15.32 -3.74 -15.75
C VAL A 19 -14.90 -5.12 -15.24
N LYS A 20 -15.38 -5.54 -14.08
CA LYS A 20 -15.09 -6.88 -13.54
C LYS A 20 -15.67 -8.01 -14.40
N LYS A 21 -16.80 -7.77 -15.06
CA LYS A 21 -17.41 -8.74 -15.99
C LYS A 21 -16.62 -8.82 -17.30
N GLU A 22 -16.11 -7.70 -17.79
CA GLU A 22 -15.30 -7.63 -19.01
C GLU A 22 -13.88 -8.20 -18.81
N TYR A 23 -13.30 -7.94 -17.65
CA TYR A 23 -11.97 -8.43 -17.24
C TYR A 23 -12.07 -9.29 -15.96
N PRO A 24 -12.60 -10.53 -16.05
CA PRO A 24 -12.91 -11.34 -14.89
C PRO A 24 -11.67 -12.07 -14.34
N LEU A 25 -11.75 -12.47 -13.05
CA LEU A 25 -10.87 -13.49 -12.49
C LEU A 25 -11.32 -14.88 -12.96
N THR A 26 -10.36 -15.72 -13.35
CA THR A 26 -10.60 -17.16 -13.53
C THR A 26 -10.71 -17.85 -12.16
N GLU A 27 -11.25 -19.06 -12.12
CA GLU A 27 -11.35 -19.83 -10.85
C GLU A 27 -9.96 -20.10 -10.26
N SER A 28 -8.96 -20.40 -11.10
CA SER A 28 -7.58 -20.58 -10.61
C SER A 28 -7.00 -19.31 -9.99
N MET A 29 -7.28 -18.14 -10.56
CA MET A 29 -6.84 -16.85 -9.99
C MET A 29 -7.54 -16.57 -8.66
N LYS A 30 -8.83 -16.89 -8.52
CA LYS A 30 -9.56 -16.74 -7.25
C LYS A 30 -8.96 -17.62 -6.16
N GLN A 31 -8.60 -18.86 -6.48
CA GLN A 31 -7.96 -19.76 -5.55
C GLN A 31 -6.60 -19.23 -5.09
N VAL A 32 -5.73 -18.84 -6.02
CA VAL A 32 -4.42 -18.26 -5.70
C VAL A 32 -4.57 -17.01 -4.82
N LYS A 33 -5.53 -16.13 -5.16
CA LYS A 33 -5.81 -14.95 -4.33
C LYS A 33 -6.25 -15.33 -2.92
N ALA A 34 -7.16 -16.27 -2.77
CA ALA A 34 -7.64 -16.71 -1.45
C ALA A 34 -6.50 -17.29 -0.59
N GLU A 35 -5.63 -18.12 -1.16
CA GLU A 35 -4.46 -18.66 -0.46
C GLU A 35 -3.49 -17.54 -0.02
N ARG A 36 -3.28 -16.52 -0.84
CA ARG A 36 -2.45 -15.37 -0.49
C ARG A 36 -3.10 -14.50 0.59
N ASP A 37 -4.41 -14.24 0.49
CA ASP A 37 -5.15 -13.48 1.50
C ASP A 37 -5.04 -14.16 2.88
N GLU A 38 -5.22 -15.46 2.95
CA GLU A 38 -5.08 -16.23 4.19
C GLU A 38 -3.64 -16.20 4.73
N SER A 39 -2.64 -16.35 3.86
CA SER A 39 -1.23 -16.26 4.25
C SER A 39 -0.88 -14.87 4.82
N ILE A 40 -1.43 -13.80 4.27
CA ILE A 40 -1.19 -12.44 4.74
C ILE A 40 -1.95 -12.20 6.06
N LYS A 41 -3.21 -12.57 6.15
CA LYS A 41 -4.03 -12.45 7.38
C LYS A 41 -3.39 -13.20 8.55
N ALA A 42 -2.85 -14.40 8.30
CA ALA A 42 -2.16 -15.21 9.30
C ALA A 42 -0.97 -14.50 9.96
N VAL A 43 -0.29 -13.60 9.26
CA VAL A 43 0.77 -12.77 9.86
C VAL A 43 0.17 -11.70 10.76
N PHE A 44 -0.94 -11.07 10.35
CA PHE A 44 -1.57 -10.00 11.12
C PHE A 44 -2.24 -10.51 12.40
N ASP A 45 -2.88 -11.67 12.38
CA ASP A 45 -3.50 -12.27 13.57
C ASP A 45 -2.52 -13.05 14.46
N GLY A 46 -1.27 -13.21 14.00
CA GLY A 46 -0.20 -13.87 14.76
C GLY A 46 -0.21 -15.39 14.69
N SER A 47 -1.02 -16.01 13.82
CA SER A 47 -0.98 -17.45 13.54
C SER A 47 0.21 -17.86 12.67
N SER A 48 0.90 -16.88 12.06
CA SER A 48 2.16 -17.05 11.33
C SER A 48 3.23 -16.07 11.82
N ASP A 49 4.45 -16.59 12.04
CA ASP A 49 5.63 -15.78 12.42
C ASP A 49 6.35 -15.14 11.22
N LYS A 50 5.85 -15.33 10.00
CA LYS A 50 6.45 -14.75 8.80
C LYS A 50 6.42 -13.22 8.84
N PHE A 51 7.31 -12.62 8.07
CA PHE A 51 7.46 -11.18 7.98
C PHE A 51 6.94 -10.66 6.64
N ILE A 52 6.19 -9.58 6.64
CA ILE A 52 5.60 -9.01 5.42
C ILE A 52 6.55 -8.00 4.78
N LEU A 53 6.74 -8.10 3.47
CA LEU A 53 7.35 -7.05 2.67
C LEU A 53 6.36 -6.53 1.62
N VAL A 54 5.83 -5.33 1.85
CA VAL A 54 5.06 -4.58 0.84
C VAL A 54 6.06 -3.80 0.01
N ILE A 55 6.40 -4.27 -1.20
CA ILE A 55 7.56 -3.78 -1.93
C ILE A 55 7.27 -3.57 -3.42
N GLY A 56 7.70 -2.43 -3.95
CA GLY A 56 7.55 -2.08 -5.36
C GLY A 56 7.72 -0.60 -5.63
N PRO A 57 7.50 -0.12 -6.87
CA PRO A 57 7.72 1.26 -7.25
C PRO A 57 6.86 2.23 -6.44
N CYS A 58 7.33 3.48 -6.32
CA CYS A 58 6.57 4.55 -5.68
C CYS A 58 5.19 4.74 -6.34
N SER A 59 5.14 4.67 -7.66
CA SER A 59 3.92 4.62 -8.47
C SER A 59 4.13 3.70 -9.66
N ALA A 60 3.11 2.92 -10.02
CA ALA A 60 3.07 2.24 -11.31
C ALA A 60 2.92 3.29 -12.41
N ASP A 61 3.79 3.23 -13.41
CA ASP A 61 3.83 4.14 -14.55
C ASP A 61 3.54 3.41 -15.86
N HIS A 62 4.28 2.35 -16.14
CA HIS A 62 4.12 1.48 -17.32
C HIS A 62 3.99 0.02 -16.88
N SER A 63 3.15 -0.75 -17.60
CA SER A 63 2.89 -2.16 -17.23
C SER A 63 4.12 -3.05 -17.41
N GLU A 64 4.88 -2.88 -18.50
CA GLU A 64 6.03 -3.75 -18.80
C GLU A 64 7.11 -3.74 -17.73
N PRO A 65 7.68 -2.59 -17.29
CA PRO A 65 8.69 -2.59 -16.25
C PRO A 65 8.15 -3.02 -14.88
N VAL A 66 6.87 -2.76 -14.57
CA VAL A 66 6.24 -3.25 -13.34
C VAL A 66 6.14 -4.78 -13.36
N LEU A 67 5.72 -5.38 -14.47
CA LEU A 67 5.63 -6.84 -14.60
C LEU A 67 7.02 -7.50 -14.62
N GLU A 68 8.02 -6.88 -15.23
CA GLU A 68 9.42 -7.35 -15.13
C GLU A 68 9.90 -7.35 -13.68
N TYR A 69 9.64 -6.28 -12.93
CA TYR A 69 9.95 -6.20 -11.50
C TYR A 69 9.26 -7.33 -10.70
N ILE A 70 7.97 -7.58 -10.95
CA ILE A 70 7.20 -8.65 -10.31
C ILE A 70 7.75 -10.03 -10.67
N SER A 71 8.17 -10.24 -11.91
CA SER A 71 8.82 -11.46 -12.36
C SER A 71 10.08 -11.78 -11.54
N ARG A 72 10.89 -10.76 -11.26
CA ARG A 72 12.08 -10.90 -10.41
C ARG A 72 11.72 -11.17 -8.95
N LEU A 73 10.69 -10.49 -8.42
CA LEU A 73 10.18 -10.78 -7.08
C LEU A 73 9.70 -12.23 -6.95
N LYS A 74 9.08 -12.79 -8.01
CA LYS A 74 8.61 -14.18 -7.99
C LYS A 74 9.76 -15.16 -7.81
N LYS A 75 10.85 -14.98 -8.54
CA LYS A 75 12.05 -15.80 -8.40
C LYS A 75 12.71 -15.67 -7.02
N LEU A 76 12.66 -14.47 -6.45
CA LEU A 76 13.21 -14.21 -5.11
C LEU A 76 12.32 -14.79 -4.01
N GLU A 77 10.99 -14.73 -4.18
CA GLU A 77 10.03 -15.34 -3.24
C GLU A 77 10.33 -16.81 -2.98
N GLU A 78 10.71 -17.56 -4.01
CA GLU A 78 11.07 -18.99 -3.89
C GLU A 78 12.22 -19.25 -2.89
N LYS A 79 13.11 -18.26 -2.71
CA LYS A 79 14.27 -18.37 -1.81
C LYS A 79 13.94 -17.97 -0.36
N VAL A 80 12.86 -17.23 -0.13
CA VAL A 80 12.58 -16.60 1.19
C VAL A 80 11.16 -16.85 1.71
N SER A 81 10.36 -17.64 1.00
CA SER A 81 8.95 -17.86 1.31
C SER A 81 8.69 -18.60 2.62
N ASP A 82 9.70 -19.27 3.18
CA ASP A 82 9.64 -19.88 4.52
C ASP A 82 9.57 -18.81 5.64
N LYS A 83 10.15 -17.63 5.42
CA LYS A 83 10.25 -16.54 6.41
C LYS A 83 9.51 -15.27 6.02
N ILE A 84 9.33 -15.00 4.73
CA ILE A 84 8.82 -13.73 4.22
C ILE A 84 7.59 -13.95 3.34
N VAL A 85 6.58 -13.09 3.54
CA VAL A 85 5.44 -12.94 2.64
C VAL A 85 5.65 -11.66 1.82
N ILE A 86 5.90 -11.81 0.51
CA ILE A 86 6.06 -10.68 -0.39
C ILE A 86 4.69 -10.25 -0.93
N ILE A 87 4.39 -8.96 -0.81
CA ILE A 87 3.22 -8.32 -1.39
C ILE A 87 3.72 -7.24 -2.35
N PRO A 88 3.65 -7.47 -3.67
CA PRO A 88 4.07 -6.44 -4.62
C PRO A 88 3.24 -5.18 -4.47
N ARG A 89 3.90 -4.04 -4.39
CA ARG A 89 3.30 -2.73 -4.34
C ARG A 89 3.09 -2.22 -5.76
N ILE A 90 1.85 -2.19 -6.22
CA ILE A 90 1.42 -1.61 -7.49
C ILE A 90 0.51 -0.43 -7.18
N TYR A 91 1.09 0.71 -6.79
CA TYR A 91 0.31 1.90 -6.50
C TYR A 91 -0.08 2.60 -7.80
N THR A 92 -1.35 2.51 -8.15
CA THR A 92 -1.92 3.02 -9.40
C THR A 92 -2.36 4.47 -9.31
N ASN A 93 -2.26 5.06 -8.12
CA ASN A 93 -2.59 6.45 -7.85
C ASN A 93 -1.43 7.17 -7.17
N LYS A 94 -1.27 8.46 -7.44
CA LYS A 94 -0.31 9.32 -6.75
C LYS A 94 -1.01 10.56 -6.20
N PRO A 95 -1.17 10.67 -4.86
CA PRO A 95 -1.73 11.88 -4.24
C PRO A 95 -0.81 13.08 -4.49
N ARG A 96 -1.37 14.18 -4.96
CA ARG A 96 -0.63 15.43 -5.21
C ARG A 96 -1.23 16.57 -4.41
N THR A 97 -0.50 17.11 -3.46
CA THR A 97 -0.96 18.18 -2.56
C THR A 97 -1.42 19.42 -3.34
N THR A 98 -0.71 19.79 -4.40
CA THR A 98 -1.04 20.93 -5.26
C THR A 98 -1.84 20.56 -6.50
N GLY A 99 -2.13 19.28 -6.72
CA GLY A 99 -2.82 18.77 -7.90
C GLY A 99 -1.97 18.74 -9.18
N GLN A 100 -0.68 19.11 -9.12
CA GLN A 100 0.24 19.12 -10.26
C GLN A 100 1.10 17.85 -10.34
N GLY A 101 1.59 17.53 -11.55
CA GLY A 101 2.45 16.38 -11.84
C GLY A 101 1.67 15.09 -12.12
N TYR A 102 2.39 14.00 -12.38
CA TYR A 102 1.83 12.69 -12.68
C TYR A 102 0.94 12.18 -11.51
N LYS A 103 -0.30 11.81 -11.82
CA LYS A 103 -1.33 11.45 -10.82
C LYS A 103 -1.54 9.93 -10.68
N GLY A 104 -0.71 9.13 -11.34
CA GLY A 104 -0.81 7.67 -11.37
C GLY A 104 -1.53 7.14 -12.61
N MET A 105 -1.37 5.84 -12.83
CA MET A 105 -1.87 5.12 -14.01
C MET A 105 -3.38 5.21 -14.17
N LEU A 106 -4.16 5.26 -13.07
CA LEU A 106 -5.62 5.44 -13.15
C LEU A 106 -6.03 6.70 -13.90
N HIS A 107 -5.30 7.80 -13.70
CA HIS A 107 -5.61 9.09 -14.34
C HIS A 107 -4.95 9.23 -15.69
N GLN A 108 -3.76 8.67 -15.84
CA GLN A 108 -2.87 8.86 -16.97
C GLN A 108 -2.08 7.57 -17.21
N PRO A 109 -2.71 6.57 -17.90
CA PRO A 109 -2.08 5.26 -18.11
C PRO A 109 -0.86 5.32 -19.04
N ASP A 110 -0.76 6.35 -19.87
CA ASP A 110 0.42 6.74 -20.61
C ASP A 110 0.89 8.11 -20.08
N PRO A 111 2.05 8.21 -19.41
CA PRO A 111 2.55 9.45 -18.82
C PRO A 111 2.78 10.58 -19.84
N ASP A 112 2.95 10.27 -21.13
CA ASP A 112 3.17 11.23 -22.21
C ASP A 112 1.88 11.70 -22.88
N ALA A 113 0.79 10.96 -22.67
CA ALA A 113 -0.50 11.28 -23.25
C ALA A 113 -1.34 12.18 -22.34
N LYS A 114 -2.44 12.71 -22.90
CA LYS A 114 -3.45 13.41 -22.09
C LYS A 114 -4.13 12.42 -21.13
N PRO A 115 -4.55 12.88 -19.93
CA PRO A 115 -5.31 12.05 -18.99
C PRO A 115 -6.54 11.40 -19.63
N ASP A 116 -6.70 10.08 -19.38
CA ASP A 116 -7.86 9.30 -19.83
C ASP A 116 -8.28 8.31 -18.74
N MET A 117 -9.27 8.68 -17.94
CA MET A 117 -9.78 7.87 -16.83
C MET A 117 -10.38 6.53 -17.27
N TYR A 118 -10.96 6.43 -18.47
CA TYR A 118 -11.50 5.16 -18.95
C TYR A 118 -10.38 4.17 -19.25
N LYS A 119 -9.39 4.60 -20.02
CA LYS A 119 -8.19 3.79 -20.29
C LYS A 119 -7.44 3.46 -19.01
N GLY A 120 -7.38 4.41 -18.06
CA GLY A 120 -6.76 4.19 -16.77
C GLY A 120 -7.43 3.08 -15.95
N ILE A 121 -8.78 3.06 -15.89
CA ILE A 121 -9.54 2.01 -15.22
C ILE A 121 -9.22 0.61 -15.80
N VAL A 122 -9.15 0.51 -17.12
CA VAL A 122 -8.79 -0.75 -17.79
C VAL A 122 -7.33 -1.12 -17.49
N ALA A 123 -6.40 -0.19 -17.66
CA ALA A 123 -4.97 -0.41 -17.50
C ALA A 123 -4.61 -0.90 -16.08
N ILE A 124 -5.16 -0.27 -15.03
CA ILE A 124 -4.88 -0.70 -13.66
C ILE A 124 -5.42 -2.11 -13.39
N ARG A 125 -6.59 -2.44 -13.93
CA ARG A 125 -7.17 -3.77 -13.76
C ARG A 125 -6.37 -4.83 -14.51
N GLU A 126 -6.00 -4.58 -15.77
CA GLU A 126 -5.19 -5.51 -16.57
C GLU A 126 -3.82 -5.75 -15.93
N LEU A 127 -3.18 -4.70 -15.37
CA LEU A 127 -1.89 -4.84 -14.69
C LEU A 127 -2.00 -5.75 -13.45
N HIS A 128 -3.01 -5.55 -12.60
CA HIS A 128 -3.23 -6.41 -11.42
C HIS A 128 -3.64 -7.83 -11.82
N LEU A 129 -4.46 -7.99 -12.88
CA LEU A 129 -4.79 -9.32 -13.42
C LEU A 129 -3.56 -10.05 -13.95
N ALA A 130 -2.66 -9.36 -14.67
CA ALA A 130 -1.42 -9.93 -15.17
C ALA A 130 -0.49 -10.36 -14.01
N ALA A 131 -0.35 -9.53 -12.97
CA ALA A 131 0.43 -9.89 -11.78
C ALA A 131 -0.08 -11.18 -11.12
N LEU A 132 -1.40 -11.33 -11.02
CA LEU A 132 -2.02 -12.52 -10.42
C LEU A 132 -1.94 -13.74 -11.35
N ARG A 133 -2.28 -13.58 -12.64
CA ARG A 133 -2.33 -14.65 -13.63
C ARG A 133 -0.95 -15.24 -13.91
N ASP A 134 0.04 -14.37 -14.15
CA ASP A 134 1.33 -14.78 -14.71
C ASP A 134 2.37 -15.09 -13.62
N TYR A 135 2.22 -14.47 -12.43
CA TYR A 135 3.19 -14.58 -11.34
C TYR A 135 2.58 -15.05 -10.00
N GLY A 136 1.25 -15.21 -9.93
CA GLY A 136 0.57 -15.66 -8.70
C GLY A 136 0.60 -14.63 -7.58
N PHE A 137 0.76 -13.33 -7.89
CA PHE A 137 0.74 -12.27 -6.89
C PHE A 137 -0.59 -11.50 -6.89
N SER A 138 -1.31 -11.54 -5.78
CA SER A 138 -2.28 -10.52 -5.43
C SER A 138 -1.54 -9.39 -4.71
N CYS A 139 -1.74 -8.16 -5.13
CA CYS A 139 -0.85 -7.04 -4.84
C CYS A 139 -1.46 -6.04 -3.87
N ALA A 140 -0.68 -5.01 -3.51
CA ALA A 140 -1.10 -3.85 -2.73
C ALA A 140 -1.35 -2.63 -3.61
N ASP A 141 -2.39 -1.85 -3.30
CA ASP A 141 -2.60 -0.51 -3.88
C ASP A 141 -3.03 0.50 -2.80
N GLU A 142 -2.88 1.79 -3.10
CA GLU A 142 -3.35 2.87 -2.23
C GLU A 142 -4.77 3.29 -2.61
N MET A 143 -5.67 3.24 -1.65
CA MET A 143 -7.03 3.79 -1.79
C MET A 143 -6.96 5.32 -1.70
N LEU A 144 -6.66 5.97 -2.84
CA LEU A 144 -6.63 7.44 -2.91
C LEU A 144 -8.00 8.04 -2.59
N TYR A 145 -9.05 7.42 -3.11
CA TYR A 145 -10.46 7.66 -2.76
C TYR A 145 -11.25 6.35 -2.94
N PRO A 146 -12.35 6.16 -2.20
CA PRO A 146 -13.06 4.87 -2.17
C PRO A 146 -13.52 4.31 -3.52
N GLU A 147 -13.83 5.18 -4.48
CA GLU A 147 -14.28 4.75 -5.81
C GLU A 147 -13.23 3.98 -6.59
N ASN A 148 -11.93 4.35 -6.50
CA ASN A 148 -10.88 3.66 -7.27
C ASN A 148 -10.63 2.23 -6.76
N TYR A 149 -10.69 2.01 -5.44
CA TYR A 149 -10.56 0.68 -4.84
C TYR A 149 -11.57 -0.32 -5.44
N ARG A 150 -12.79 0.11 -5.72
CA ARG A 150 -13.87 -0.76 -6.18
C ARG A 150 -13.59 -1.49 -7.50
N TYR A 151 -12.78 -0.91 -8.38
CA TYR A 151 -12.37 -1.55 -9.64
C TYR A 151 -11.37 -2.68 -9.43
N LEU A 152 -10.70 -2.71 -8.28
CA LEU A 152 -9.64 -3.65 -7.92
C LEU A 152 -9.97 -4.51 -6.70
N SER A 153 -11.13 -4.33 -6.05
CA SER A 153 -11.45 -4.95 -4.75
C SER A 153 -11.43 -6.48 -4.74
N ASP A 154 -11.59 -7.12 -5.89
CA ASP A 154 -11.48 -8.57 -6.07
C ASP A 154 -10.06 -9.05 -6.43
N LEU A 155 -9.09 -8.14 -6.52
CA LEU A 155 -7.71 -8.42 -6.94
C LEU A 155 -6.68 -8.12 -5.85
N LEU A 156 -6.97 -7.15 -4.96
CA LEU A 156 -6.02 -6.70 -3.94
C LEU A 156 -6.02 -7.61 -2.71
N SER A 157 -4.84 -7.90 -2.17
CA SER A 157 -4.66 -8.56 -0.87
C SER A 157 -4.20 -7.61 0.24
N TYR A 158 -3.94 -6.36 -0.11
CA TYR A 158 -3.54 -5.31 0.84
C TYR A 158 -3.96 -3.93 0.32
N VAL A 159 -4.46 -3.10 1.20
CA VAL A 159 -4.85 -1.72 0.86
C VAL A 159 -4.16 -0.76 1.80
N ALA A 160 -3.63 0.35 1.28
CA ALA A 160 -3.11 1.44 2.10
C ALA A 160 -4.03 2.66 2.04
N VAL A 161 -4.21 3.31 3.18
CA VAL A 161 -4.81 4.66 3.29
C VAL A 161 -3.69 5.66 3.52
N GLY A 162 -3.54 6.59 2.59
CA GLY A 162 -2.44 7.55 2.58
C GLY A 162 -2.53 8.58 3.72
N ALA A 163 -1.38 9.20 4.04
CA ALA A 163 -1.25 10.17 5.12
C ALA A 163 -2.15 11.42 4.99
N ARG A 164 -2.59 11.75 3.76
CA ARG A 164 -3.52 12.88 3.51
C ARG A 164 -4.99 12.46 3.57
N SER A 165 -5.26 11.15 3.57
CA SER A 165 -6.62 10.58 3.53
C SER A 165 -7.05 9.95 4.85
N VAL A 166 -6.12 9.67 5.76
CA VAL A 166 -6.36 8.93 7.01
C VAL A 166 -7.33 9.65 7.98
N GLU A 167 -7.48 10.96 7.86
CA GLU A 167 -8.43 11.76 8.63
C GLU A 167 -9.83 11.79 8.01
N ASN A 168 -9.95 11.40 6.73
CA ASN A 168 -11.20 11.47 6.01
C ASN A 168 -12.16 10.36 6.46
N GLN A 169 -13.38 10.77 6.86
CA GLN A 169 -14.39 9.85 7.37
C GLN A 169 -14.76 8.75 6.37
N GLN A 170 -14.91 9.09 5.10
CA GLN A 170 -15.32 8.13 4.07
C GLN A 170 -14.26 7.02 3.87
N HIS A 171 -12.96 7.34 3.97
CA HIS A 171 -11.90 6.33 3.93
C HIS A 171 -11.97 5.38 5.11
N ARG A 172 -12.18 5.90 6.33
CA ARG A 172 -12.30 5.09 7.55
C ARG A 172 -13.50 4.15 7.50
N LEU A 173 -14.66 4.67 7.10
CA LEU A 173 -15.89 3.88 6.95
C LEU A 173 -15.75 2.82 5.86
N THR A 174 -15.15 3.17 4.72
CA THR A 174 -14.90 2.18 3.65
C THR A 174 -13.94 1.10 4.13
N ALA A 175 -12.86 1.46 4.84
CA ALA A 175 -11.89 0.51 5.38
C ALA A 175 -12.53 -0.52 6.31
N SER A 176 -13.58 -0.14 7.08
CA SER A 176 -14.30 -1.06 7.96
C SER A 176 -15.08 -2.16 7.23
N GLY A 177 -15.32 -2.01 5.94
CA GLY A 177 -16.00 -3.00 5.10
C GLY A 177 -15.07 -3.71 4.11
N ILE A 178 -13.76 -3.55 4.21
CA ILE A 178 -12.76 -4.24 3.37
C ILE A 178 -12.35 -5.55 4.07
N GLU A 179 -12.32 -6.65 3.32
CA GLU A 179 -12.02 -8.00 3.85
C GLU A 179 -10.52 -8.30 3.99
N VAL A 180 -9.66 -7.52 3.32
CA VAL A 180 -8.19 -7.69 3.36
C VAL A 180 -7.55 -6.66 4.31
N PRO A 181 -6.30 -6.87 4.75
CA PRO A 181 -5.60 -5.92 5.60
C PRO A 181 -5.56 -4.50 5.03
N VAL A 182 -5.88 -3.52 5.88
CA VAL A 182 -5.86 -2.09 5.53
C VAL A 182 -4.86 -1.36 6.43
N GLY A 183 -3.79 -0.85 5.83
CA GLY A 183 -2.79 -0.06 6.53
C GLY A 183 -3.15 1.43 6.58
N MET A 184 -3.27 1.99 7.78
CA MET A 184 -3.53 3.39 8.04
C MET A 184 -2.21 4.13 8.28
N LYS A 185 -1.79 4.98 7.32
CA LYS A 185 -0.56 5.79 7.50
C LYS A 185 -0.78 6.86 8.56
N ASN A 186 0.24 7.12 9.39
CA ASN A 186 0.20 8.32 10.22
C ASN A 186 0.09 9.57 9.32
N PRO A 187 -0.65 10.63 9.76
CA PRO A 187 -0.80 11.86 8.99
C PRO A 187 0.55 12.56 8.76
N THR A 188 0.58 13.48 7.80
CA THR A 188 1.81 14.20 7.41
C THR A 188 2.43 14.99 8.56
N GLY A 189 1.64 15.45 9.53
CA GLY A 189 2.10 16.14 10.75
C GLY A 189 2.46 15.21 11.92
N GLY A 190 2.37 13.88 11.76
CA GLY A 190 2.89 12.90 12.71
C GLY A 190 1.98 12.55 13.89
N ASP A 191 0.73 13.00 13.93
CA ASP A 191 -0.17 12.69 15.03
C ASP A 191 -0.54 11.20 15.07
N LEU A 192 0.04 10.47 16.02
CA LEU A 192 -0.23 9.05 16.23
C LEU A 192 -1.65 8.80 16.77
N GLY A 193 -2.24 9.75 17.49
CA GLY A 193 -3.62 9.66 17.98
C GLY A 193 -4.62 9.64 16.82
N VAL A 194 -4.41 10.48 15.81
CA VAL A 194 -5.20 10.47 14.57
C VAL A 194 -5.09 9.12 13.85
N MET A 195 -3.89 8.56 13.75
CA MET A 195 -3.66 7.25 13.15
C MET A 195 -4.40 6.15 13.93
N ILE A 196 -4.26 6.10 15.25
CA ILE A 196 -4.96 5.13 16.09
C ILE A 196 -6.47 5.28 15.98
N ASN A 197 -7.00 6.51 16.03
CA ASN A 197 -8.44 6.76 15.84
C ASN A 197 -8.95 6.27 14.48
N SER A 198 -8.11 6.33 13.43
CA SER A 198 -8.48 5.78 12.12
C SER A 198 -8.57 4.25 12.12
N ILE A 199 -7.69 3.58 12.89
CA ILE A 199 -7.73 2.13 13.07
C ILE A 199 -8.95 1.72 13.91
N VAL A 200 -9.25 2.44 15.01
CA VAL A 200 -10.46 2.23 15.82
C VAL A 200 -11.70 2.30 14.93
N ALA A 201 -11.81 3.35 14.12
CA ALA A 201 -12.93 3.50 13.20
C ALA A 201 -12.99 2.35 12.18
N ALA A 202 -11.84 1.96 11.60
CA ALA A 202 -11.81 0.88 10.62
C ALA A 202 -12.09 -0.51 11.22
N GLN A 203 -11.80 -0.73 12.50
CA GLN A 203 -12.13 -1.98 13.20
C GLN A 203 -13.55 -2.00 13.77
N SER A 204 -14.27 -0.89 13.70
CA SER A 204 -15.65 -0.78 14.23
C SER A 204 -16.70 -1.00 13.14
N SER A 205 -17.90 -1.45 13.56
CA SER A 205 -19.07 -1.51 12.71
C SER A 205 -19.67 -0.13 12.48
N HIS A 206 -20.08 0.17 11.24
CA HIS A 206 -20.70 1.44 10.88
C HIS A 206 -21.87 1.27 9.94
N THR A 207 -22.90 2.11 10.11
CA THR A 207 -23.98 2.25 9.13
C THR A 207 -23.86 3.61 8.44
N PHE A 208 -23.78 3.61 7.10
CA PHE A 208 -23.58 4.83 6.31
C PHE A 208 -24.10 4.70 4.88
N ILE A 209 -24.14 5.81 4.16
CA ILE A 209 -24.52 5.82 2.76
C ILE A 209 -23.30 5.44 1.89
N TYR A 210 -23.43 4.32 1.18
CA TYR A 210 -22.42 3.87 0.23
C TYR A 210 -23.06 3.62 -1.13
N ARG A 211 -22.73 4.44 -2.15
CA ARG A 211 -23.26 4.33 -3.52
C ARG A 211 -24.79 4.38 -3.63
N GLY A 212 -25.43 5.21 -2.80
CA GLY A 212 -26.88 5.32 -2.78
C GLY A 212 -27.61 4.21 -2.01
N TRP A 213 -26.86 3.35 -1.30
CA TRP A 213 -27.37 2.33 -0.41
C TRP A 213 -27.07 2.71 1.05
N GLU A 214 -27.98 2.40 1.95
CA GLU A 214 -27.65 2.28 3.35
C GLU A 214 -26.95 0.93 3.54
N VAL A 215 -25.71 0.96 4.05
CA VAL A 215 -24.88 -0.22 4.28
C VAL A 215 -24.44 -0.29 5.73
N THR A 216 -24.31 -1.50 6.26
CA THR A 216 -23.66 -1.73 7.56
C THR A 216 -22.42 -2.58 7.34
N THR A 217 -21.29 -2.15 7.92
CA THR A 217 -20.03 -2.90 7.91
C THR A 217 -19.83 -3.62 9.25
N GLU A 218 -19.02 -4.66 9.27
CA GLU A 218 -18.75 -5.44 10.49
C GLU A 218 -17.49 -4.97 11.24
N GLY A 219 -16.68 -4.14 10.60
CA GLY A 219 -15.33 -3.79 11.05
C GLY A 219 -14.26 -4.70 10.46
N ASN A 220 -13.07 -4.14 10.26
CA ASN A 220 -11.93 -4.87 9.70
C ASN A 220 -10.87 -5.14 10.77
N PRO A 221 -10.79 -6.35 11.35
CA PRO A 221 -9.85 -6.67 12.44
C PRO A 221 -8.37 -6.64 11.99
N TYR A 222 -8.10 -6.59 10.70
CA TYR A 222 -6.76 -6.50 10.12
C TYR A 222 -6.34 -5.06 9.77
N SER A 223 -7.15 -4.06 10.15
CA SER A 223 -6.75 -2.65 10.01
C SER A 223 -5.63 -2.34 11.00
N HIS A 224 -4.53 -1.73 10.51
CA HIS A 224 -3.29 -1.58 11.26
C HIS A 224 -2.54 -0.29 10.92
N ALA A 225 -1.50 0.01 11.70
CA ALA A 225 -0.67 1.20 11.52
C ALA A 225 0.37 1.05 10.42
N ILE A 226 0.59 2.14 9.64
CA ILE A 226 1.79 2.31 8.81
C ILE A 226 2.55 3.54 9.31
N LEU A 227 3.77 3.34 9.80
CA LEU A 227 4.65 4.42 10.24
C LEU A 227 5.51 4.88 9.08
N ARG A 228 5.38 6.15 8.68
CA ARG A 228 6.05 6.71 7.51
C ARG A 228 6.93 7.94 7.81
N GLY A 229 7.16 8.26 9.09
CA GLY A 229 7.73 9.53 9.52
C GLY A 229 6.76 10.70 9.29
N TYR A 230 7.20 11.90 9.58
CA TYR A 230 6.37 13.11 9.46
C TYR A 230 7.21 14.36 9.23
N ILE A 231 6.55 15.48 8.99
CA ILE A 231 7.17 16.81 8.96
C ILE A 231 6.69 17.54 10.22
N ASP A 232 7.64 18.01 11.03
CA ASP A 232 7.33 18.78 12.22
C ASP A 232 6.89 20.22 11.88
N TYR A 233 6.48 20.96 12.91
CA TYR A 233 6.06 22.36 12.75
C TYR A 233 7.16 23.29 12.26
N ALA A 234 8.43 22.87 12.34
CA ALA A 234 9.58 23.62 11.81
C ALA A 234 9.95 23.18 10.37
N GLY A 235 9.16 22.31 9.75
CA GLY A 235 9.39 21.81 8.38
C GLY A 235 10.48 20.75 8.26
N ARG A 236 10.91 20.12 9.38
CA ARG A 236 11.96 19.09 9.37
C ARG A 236 11.36 17.71 9.23
N ASN A 237 12.04 16.83 8.49
CA ASN A 237 11.72 15.41 8.47
C ASN A 237 12.06 14.79 9.83
N VAL A 238 11.10 14.08 10.40
CA VAL A 238 11.24 13.32 11.66
C VAL A 238 10.83 11.88 11.39
N SER A 239 11.72 10.96 11.72
CA SER A 239 11.45 9.52 11.68
C SER A 239 10.59 9.08 12.87
N ASN A 240 9.85 7.98 12.71
CA ASN A 240 9.02 7.40 13.78
C ASN A 240 9.07 5.86 13.77
N TYR A 241 10.26 5.29 13.53
CA TYR A 241 10.49 3.85 13.48
C TYR A 241 11.49 3.35 14.54
N HIS A 242 12.03 4.25 15.36
CA HIS A 242 13.00 3.88 16.39
C HIS A 242 12.35 3.01 17.47
N TYR A 243 13.17 2.36 18.24
CA TYR A 243 12.76 1.45 19.32
C TYR A 243 11.69 2.07 20.23
N GLU A 244 11.92 3.31 20.67
CA GLU A 244 11.01 4.07 21.56
C GLU A 244 9.70 4.47 20.87
N ASP A 245 9.76 4.76 19.58
CA ASP A 245 8.56 5.06 18.78
C ASP A 245 7.66 3.82 18.69
N LEU A 246 8.25 2.65 18.46
CA LEU A 246 7.52 1.38 18.37
C LEU A 246 6.85 1.01 19.69
N LEU A 247 7.55 1.16 20.82
CA LEU A 247 6.98 0.95 22.15
C LEU A 247 5.81 1.91 22.42
N ARG A 248 5.96 3.18 22.04
CA ARG A 248 4.87 4.16 22.16
C ARG A 248 3.63 3.78 21.34
N VAL A 249 3.81 3.25 20.14
CA VAL A 249 2.68 2.78 19.32
C VAL A 249 2.02 1.56 19.97
N GLU A 250 2.79 0.65 20.56
CA GLU A 250 2.24 -0.50 21.29
C GLU A 250 1.35 -0.05 22.45
N GLU A 251 1.82 0.89 23.29
CA GLU A 251 1.02 1.47 24.37
C GLU A 251 -0.29 2.10 23.87
N LEU A 252 -0.27 2.74 22.71
CA LEU A 252 -1.48 3.32 22.12
C LEU A 252 -2.47 2.25 21.65
N TYR A 253 -1.99 1.14 21.09
CA TYR A 253 -2.82 -0.01 20.74
C TYR A 253 -3.49 -0.61 21.98
N GLU A 254 -2.73 -0.83 23.04
CA GLU A 254 -3.25 -1.37 24.32
C GLU A 254 -4.32 -0.46 24.93
N LYS A 255 -4.05 0.85 25.02
CA LYS A 255 -4.99 1.84 25.55
C LYS A 255 -6.30 1.91 24.74
N SER A 256 -6.24 1.60 23.44
CA SER A 256 -7.39 1.65 22.54
C SER A 256 -8.11 0.29 22.42
N ASN A 257 -7.62 -0.75 23.09
CA ASN A 257 -8.17 -2.11 23.07
C ASN A 257 -8.43 -2.65 21.65
N LEU A 258 -7.48 -2.38 20.74
CA LEU A 258 -7.57 -2.77 19.35
C LEU A 258 -7.22 -4.24 19.13
N THR A 259 -7.90 -4.87 18.17
CA THR A 259 -7.62 -6.25 17.75
C THR A 259 -6.36 -6.30 16.88
N ASN A 260 -5.57 -7.38 16.99
CA ASN A 260 -4.41 -7.64 16.16
C ASN A 260 -3.42 -6.46 16.07
N PRO A 261 -2.84 -5.98 17.20
CA PRO A 261 -1.87 -4.88 17.19
C PRO A 261 -0.76 -5.15 16.16
N SER A 262 -0.65 -4.29 15.16
CA SER A 262 0.24 -4.52 14.03
C SER A 262 0.76 -3.22 13.44
N VAL A 263 2.04 -3.23 13.07
CA VAL A 263 2.73 -2.11 12.43
C VAL A 263 3.45 -2.61 11.18
N ILE A 264 3.25 -1.90 10.09
CA ILE A 264 4.14 -1.92 8.92
C ILE A 264 4.97 -0.64 8.96
N VAL A 265 6.29 -0.73 8.84
CA VAL A 265 7.14 0.46 8.78
C VAL A 265 7.49 0.78 7.34
N ASP A 266 7.08 1.97 6.89
CA ASP A 266 7.46 2.54 5.60
C ASP A 266 8.88 3.11 5.72
N THR A 267 9.84 2.47 5.07
CA THR A 267 11.27 2.79 5.17
C THR A 267 11.68 4.01 4.36
N ASN A 268 10.81 4.50 3.47
CA ASN A 268 11.04 5.70 2.68
C ASN A 268 10.33 6.94 3.28
N HIS A 269 9.71 7.76 2.47
CA HIS A 269 9.00 8.99 2.82
C HIS A 269 9.76 9.86 3.84
N ASN A 270 9.13 10.23 4.95
CA ASN A 270 9.79 11.08 5.95
C ASN A 270 10.72 10.29 6.89
N ASN A 271 10.60 8.96 6.97
CA ASN A 271 11.53 8.11 7.72
C ASN A 271 12.96 8.18 7.14
N SER A 272 13.09 8.24 5.83
CA SER A 272 14.38 8.40 5.13
C SER A 272 14.65 9.85 4.68
N GLY A 273 13.69 10.77 4.85
CA GLY A 273 13.73 12.08 4.20
C GLY A 273 13.74 11.98 2.66
N LYS A 274 13.15 10.90 2.11
CA LYS A 274 13.15 10.54 0.68
C LYS A 274 14.53 10.24 0.09
N GLN A 275 15.51 9.94 0.94
CA GLN A 275 16.82 9.44 0.53
C GLN A 275 16.70 7.91 0.38
N TYR A 276 16.46 7.44 -0.83
CA TYR A 276 16.08 6.05 -1.09
C TYR A 276 17.12 5.02 -0.63
N LEU A 277 18.40 5.34 -0.59
CA LEU A 277 19.46 4.46 -0.09
C LEU A 277 19.38 4.22 1.42
N GLU A 278 18.82 5.17 2.18
CA GLU A 278 18.60 5.04 3.62
C GLU A 278 17.60 3.92 3.98
N GLN A 279 16.75 3.53 3.06
CA GLN A 279 15.82 2.42 3.27
C GLN A 279 16.53 1.13 3.72
N ILE A 280 17.75 0.88 3.22
CA ILE A 280 18.56 -0.29 3.58
C ILE A 280 18.94 -0.26 5.05
N ARG A 281 19.46 0.87 5.52
CA ARG A 281 19.83 1.06 6.93
C ARG A 281 18.60 0.96 7.84
N ILE A 282 17.54 1.68 7.49
CA ILE A 282 16.28 1.72 8.25
C ILE A 282 15.69 0.31 8.39
N ALA A 283 15.64 -0.47 7.31
CA ALA A 283 15.14 -1.84 7.35
C ALA A 283 15.97 -2.71 8.33
N LYS A 284 17.30 -2.59 8.30
CA LYS A 284 18.21 -3.31 9.21
C LYS A 284 18.02 -2.89 10.68
N ASP A 285 17.83 -1.61 10.95
CA ASP A 285 17.59 -1.07 12.28
C ASP A 285 16.26 -1.61 12.86
N ILE A 286 15.21 -1.69 12.04
CA ILE A 286 13.92 -2.22 12.47
C ILE A 286 13.99 -3.71 12.76
N VAL A 287 14.62 -4.50 11.88
CA VAL A 287 14.82 -5.94 12.11
C VAL A 287 15.67 -6.19 13.35
N TYR A 288 16.69 -5.36 13.58
CA TYR A 288 17.49 -5.42 14.80
C TYR A 288 16.63 -5.15 16.05
N SER A 289 15.88 -4.07 16.09
CA SER A 289 14.98 -3.71 17.20
C SER A 289 13.96 -4.82 17.49
N ARG A 290 13.39 -5.39 16.43
CA ARG A 290 12.46 -6.52 16.50
C ARG A 290 13.07 -7.75 17.16
N ASN A 291 14.36 -8.03 16.92
CA ASN A 291 15.06 -9.17 17.48
C ASN A 291 15.49 -8.96 18.94
N GLN A 292 15.54 -7.72 19.44
CA GLN A 292 15.89 -7.38 20.82
C GLN A 292 14.69 -7.41 21.78
N ASN A 293 13.46 -7.32 21.28
CA ASN A 293 12.27 -7.19 22.11
C ASN A 293 11.10 -8.00 21.54
N LYS A 294 10.52 -8.86 22.38
CA LYS A 294 9.40 -9.74 22.01
C LYS A 294 8.12 -8.97 21.64
N ASP A 295 7.87 -7.85 22.32
CA ASP A 295 6.67 -7.05 22.08
C ASP A 295 6.81 -6.30 20.76
N ILE A 296 7.98 -5.72 20.48
CA ILE A 296 8.28 -5.16 19.16
C ILE A 296 8.21 -6.25 18.07
N LYS A 297 8.70 -7.46 18.36
CA LYS A 297 8.61 -8.60 17.44
C LYS A 297 7.16 -8.96 17.12
N ARG A 298 6.29 -8.93 18.10
CA ARG A 298 4.85 -9.18 17.97
C ARG A 298 4.17 -8.05 17.20
N LEU A 299 4.53 -6.79 17.47
CA LEU A 299 3.91 -5.59 16.91
C LEU A 299 4.32 -5.36 15.45
N VAL A 300 5.62 -5.40 15.13
CA VAL A 300 6.14 -5.08 13.80
C VAL A 300 6.02 -6.29 12.90
N LYS A 301 4.99 -6.28 12.06
CA LYS A 301 4.67 -7.38 11.14
C LYS A 301 5.42 -7.31 9.81
N GLY A 302 5.97 -6.14 9.46
CA GLY A 302 6.64 -6.00 8.17
C GLY A 302 7.14 -4.60 7.85
N LEU A 303 7.64 -4.48 6.62
CA LEU A 303 8.16 -3.25 6.05
C LEU A 303 7.41 -2.89 4.76
N MET A 304 7.37 -1.59 4.46
CA MET A 304 6.99 -1.07 3.15
C MET A 304 8.22 -0.40 2.53
N ILE A 305 8.63 -0.87 1.34
CA ILE A 305 9.86 -0.47 0.69
C ILE A 305 9.56 0.05 -0.71
N GLU A 306 10.06 1.23 -1.06
CA GLU A 306 9.98 1.77 -2.41
C GLU A 306 11.18 1.31 -3.23
N SER A 307 10.92 0.41 -4.17
CA SER A 307 11.91 -0.27 -4.99
C SER A 307 11.42 -0.45 -6.42
N TYR A 308 12.34 -0.37 -7.39
CA TYR A 308 12.05 -0.62 -8.79
C TYR A 308 13.23 -1.34 -9.47
N LEU A 309 13.31 -1.31 -10.81
CA LEU A 309 14.43 -1.97 -11.52
C LEU A 309 15.71 -1.14 -11.43
N GLU A 310 15.60 0.20 -11.54
CA GLU A 310 16.72 1.13 -11.53
C GLU A 310 16.71 2.03 -10.30
N ASP A 311 17.89 2.43 -9.83
CA ASP A 311 18.06 3.33 -8.70
C ASP A 311 17.55 4.76 -8.97
N GLY A 312 16.94 5.35 -7.96
CA GLY A 312 16.59 6.77 -7.93
C GLY A 312 15.28 7.08 -8.65
N ALA A 313 15.22 8.24 -9.27
CA ALA A 313 14.08 8.74 -10.02
C ALA A 313 14.55 9.46 -11.31
N GLN A 314 13.59 9.67 -12.20
CA GLN A 314 13.77 10.38 -13.48
C GLN A 314 12.62 11.37 -13.73
N GLY A 315 12.81 12.26 -14.68
CA GLY A 315 11.73 13.07 -15.23
C GLY A 315 10.72 12.22 -15.99
N VAL A 316 9.47 12.66 -16.04
CA VAL A 316 8.37 11.89 -16.66
C VAL A 316 8.67 11.53 -18.12
N HIS A 317 9.45 12.36 -18.84
CA HIS A 317 9.76 12.19 -20.27
C HIS A 317 11.18 11.66 -20.55
N GLU A 318 11.87 11.08 -19.56
CA GLU A 318 13.24 10.54 -19.77
C GLU A 318 13.26 9.07 -20.22
N HIS A 319 12.21 8.32 -19.99
CA HIS A 319 11.95 6.95 -20.50
C HIS A 319 13.00 5.87 -20.16
N VAL A 320 13.74 6.01 -19.06
CA VAL A 320 14.60 4.93 -18.60
C VAL A 320 13.74 3.79 -18.05
N PHE A 321 13.83 2.62 -18.65
CA PHE A 321 13.03 1.46 -18.31
C PHE A 321 13.18 1.07 -16.83
N GLY A 322 12.06 1.01 -16.11
CA GLY A 322 12.04 0.61 -14.70
C GLY A 322 12.68 1.60 -13.72
N LYS A 323 12.80 2.88 -14.09
CA LYS A 323 13.21 3.96 -13.21
C LYS A 323 11.99 4.80 -12.80
N SER A 324 11.85 5.09 -11.53
CA SER A 324 10.67 5.79 -11.00
C SER A 324 10.51 7.20 -11.59
N ILE A 325 9.30 7.55 -12.04
CA ILE A 325 8.93 8.91 -12.46
C ILE A 325 8.31 9.75 -11.31
N THR A 326 8.38 9.24 -10.09
CA THR A 326 7.86 9.90 -8.88
C THR A 326 8.93 9.96 -7.80
N ASP A 327 8.72 9.43 -6.58
CA ASP A 327 9.77 9.46 -5.56
C ASP A 327 10.89 8.44 -5.89
N PRO A 328 12.15 8.71 -5.51
CA PRO A 328 13.27 7.82 -5.79
C PRO A 328 13.12 6.45 -5.13
N CYS A 329 13.45 5.39 -5.85
CA CYS A 329 13.35 3.99 -5.44
C CYS A 329 14.73 3.31 -5.36
N LEU A 330 14.84 2.24 -4.55
CA LEU A 330 15.96 1.30 -4.61
C LEU A 330 15.91 0.54 -5.93
N GLY A 331 17.05 0.38 -6.60
CA GLY A 331 17.20 -0.49 -7.75
C GLY A 331 17.22 -1.97 -7.36
N TRP A 332 17.05 -2.84 -8.37
CA TRP A 332 16.85 -4.27 -8.16
C TRP A 332 17.99 -4.96 -7.39
N GLU A 333 19.24 -4.73 -7.76
CA GLU A 333 20.39 -5.41 -7.14
C GLU A 333 20.43 -5.17 -5.62
N LYS A 334 20.21 -3.91 -5.19
CA LYS A 334 20.16 -3.54 -3.78
C LYS A 334 18.94 -4.13 -3.08
N THR A 335 17.83 -4.23 -3.81
CA THR A 335 16.58 -4.79 -3.30
C THR A 335 16.71 -6.30 -3.07
N GLU A 336 17.24 -7.04 -4.02
CA GLU A 336 17.47 -8.49 -3.86
C GLU A 336 18.37 -8.76 -2.66
N GLN A 337 19.50 -8.05 -2.57
CA GLN A 337 20.41 -8.21 -1.43
C GLN A 337 19.74 -7.84 -0.10
N LEU A 338 18.95 -6.76 -0.05
CA LEU A 338 18.25 -6.36 1.17
C LEU A 338 17.24 -7.41 1.62
N ILE A 339 16.47 -8.00 0.69
CA ILE A 339 15.49 -9.04 1.03
C ILE A 339 16.17 -10.29 1.59
N LEU A 340 17.29 -10.71 0.98
CA LEU A 340 18.09 -11.83 1.47
C LEU A 340 18.69 -11.52 2.85
N ASP A 341 19.26 -10.32 3.06
CA ASP A 341 19.80 -9.88 4.36
C ASP A 341 18.71 -9.86 5.45
N ILE A 342 17.48 -9.47 5.12
CA ILE A 342 16.33 -9.52 6.05
C ILE A 342 15.99 -10.97 6.37
N ALA A 343 15.85 -11.83 5.36
CA ALA A 343 15.52 -13.24 5.56
C ALA A 343 16.55 -13.97 6.46
N ASP A 344 17.83 -13.65 6.31
CA ASP A 344 18.90 -14.23 7.15
C ASP A 344 18.82 -13.78 8.62
N LYS A 345 18.18 -12.64 8.90
CA LYS A 345 18.07 -12.07 10.25
C LYS A 345 16.76 -12.41 10.96
N LEU A 346 15.75 -12.88 10.23
CA LEU A 346 14.47 -13.37 10.76
C LEU A 346 14.59 -14.80 11.26
#